data_340696f94a01794f279125ab4ec75829
#
_entry.id   340696f94a01794f279125ab4ec75829
#
_cell.length_a   1.000
_cell.length_b   1.000
_cell.length_c   1.000
_cell.angle_alpha   90.00
_cell.angle_beta   90.00
_cell.angle_gamma   90.00
#
_symmetry.space_group_name_H-M   'P 1'
#
loop_
_entity.id
_entity.type
_entity.pdbx_description
1 polymer ?
#
loop_
_entity_poly.entity_id
_entity_poly.type
_entity_poly.pdbx_seq_one_letter_code
_entity_poly.pdbx_strand_id
1 'polypeptide(L)'
;MKRVSSLLYRMIPILPALAVGILILIFRKRLSAIFIPLLAALILAYMLDPAVDFIQNHLKFVRKKSRSKAVMLVFSIFLLSAILIAAFLLPAVATNIADIIENAPEIKMRLISYTQSLISEEHAGIREKIVDMINSCTDMVDEKISAIASRPASLSSYGKISDFLVGIASTFVLTYYFLRDKVAILNAFFGCFPYKWRPSLSAAADELGMISAKFIQGQILVALIIGIIEMSGLLIIGVPYAVLLGVIGGLSNMIPYFGPFFGALPPIFTALMISPAKAVWVLILFIAVQQLDNNFLSPKIIEGNLGIHPITVIIIVFIGEEFFGFWGIIASVPIYAMIKCVLVRIFKAYRCQVPL
;
A
#
# COMPACT_ATOMS: atom_id res chain seq x y z
N MET A 1 29.64 40.70 -17.48
CA MET A 1 30.21 39.33 -17.46
C MET A 1 30.17 38.65 -16.09
N LYS A 2 30.36 39.33 -14.94
CA LYS A 2 30.33 38.68 -13.59
C LYS A 2 28.97 38.07 -13.14
N ARG A 3 27.84 38.54 -13.66
CA ARG A 3 26.51 37.97 -13.33
C ARG A 3 26.18 36.65 -14.04
N VAL A 4 26.73 36.43 -15.24
CA VAL A 4 26.52 35.19 -16.02
C VAL A 4 27.33 34.02 -15.42
N SER A 5 28.55 34.35 -14.91
CA SER A 5 29.39 33.34 -14.25
C SER A 5 28.78 32.82 -12.93
N SER A 6 28.09 33.70 -12.18
CA SER A 6 27.46 33.29 -10.93
C SER A 6 26.20 32.42 -11.14
N LEU A 7 25.48 32.63 -12.22
CA LEU A 7 24.36 31.77 -12.64
C LEU A 7 24.84 30.39 -13.13
N LEU A 8 25.90 30.37 -13.93
CA LEU A 8 26.54 29.12 -14.39
C LEU A 8 27.05 28.29 -13.19
N TYR A 9 27.70 28.91 -12.21
CA TYR A 9 28.17 28.20 -11.01
C TYR A 9 27.03 27.64 -10.14
N ARG A 10 25.84 28.26 -10.14
CA ARG A 10 24.64 27.76 -9.45
C ARG A 10 23.95 26.61 -10.23
N MET A 11 24.15 26.53 -11.54
CA MET A 11 23.57 25.49 -12.39
C MET A 11 24.43 24.21 -12.44
N ILE A 12 25.73 24.28 -12.15
CA ILE A 12 26.65 23.13 -12.16
C ILE A 12 26.14 21.94 -11.32
N PRO A 13 25.60 22.09 -10.09
CA PRO A 13 25.07 20.96 -9.33
C PRO A 13 23.70 20.44 -9.83
N ILE A 14 22.99 21.23 -10.65
CA ILE A 14 21.67 20.85 -11.18
C ILE A 14 21.81 19.92 -12.38
N LEU A 15 22.85 20.10 -13.20
CA LEU A 15 23.11 19.26 -14.38
C LEU A 15 23.28 17.77 -14.05
N PRO A 16 24.14 17.36 -13.09
CA PRO A 16 24.26 15.96 -12.73
C PRO A 16 22.97 15.41 -12.09
N ALA A 17 22.23 16.21 -11.31
CA ALA A 17 20.94 15.80 -10.76
C ALA A 17 19.90 15.57 -11.87
N LEU A 18 19.85 16.43 -12.88
CA LEU A 18 19.01 16.26 -14.07
C LEU A 18 19.42 15.02 -14.88
N ALA A 19 20.74 14.82 -15.10
CA ALA A 19 21.26 13.66 -15.80
C ALA A 19 20.90 12.33 -15.08
N VAL A 20 21.05 12.31 -13.76
CA VAL A 20 20.65 11.16 -12.93
C VAL A 20 19.13 10.95 -13.00
N GLY A 21 18.31 12.01 -12.94
CA GLY A 21 16.86 11.93 -13.11
C GLY A 21 16.46 11.34 -14.47
N ILE A 22 17.08 11.80 -15.57
CA ILE A 22 16.84 11.27 -16.91
C ILE A 22 17.27 9.80 -17.01
N LEU A 23 18.41 9.43 -16.42
CA LEU A 23 18.90 8.05 -16.38
C LEU A 23 17.93 7.12 -15.62
N ILE A 24 17.40 7.60 -14.49
CA ILE A 24 16.36 6.88 -13.72
C ILE A 24 15.10 6.70 -14.58
N LEU A 25 14.66 7.71 -15.30
CA LEU A 25 13.49 7.63 -16.19
C LEU A 25 13.70 6.65 -17.35
N ILE A 26 14.88 6.65 -17.97
CA ILE A 26 15.21 5.76 -19.10
C ILE A 26 15.29 4.29 -18.63
N PHE A 27 15.90 4.04 -17.48
CA PHE A 27 16.11 2.70 -16.95
C PHE A 27 15.03 2.25 -15.96
N ARG A 28 13.93 3.00 -15.82
CA ARG A 28 12.89 2.76 -14.79
C ARG A 28 12.40 1.31 -14.73
N LYS A 29 12.14 0.66 -15.89
CA LYS A 29 11.68 -0.73 -15.93
C LYS A 29 12.71 -1.74 -15.41
N ARG A 30 13.99 -1.52 -15.63
CA ARG A 30 15.07 -2.37 -15.12
C ARG A 30 15.35 -2.07 -13.64
N LEU A 31 15.31 -0.81 -13.27
CA LEU A 31 15.47 -0.37 -11.89
C LEU A 31 14.32 -0.83 -11.02
N SER A 32 13.06 -0.78 -11.48
CA SER A 32 11.91 -1.25 -10.73
C SER A 32 12.01 -2.74 -10.38
N ALA A 33 12.54 -3.58 -11.25
CA ALA A 33 12.73 -5.00 -10.98
C ALA A 33 13.66 -5.27 -9.78
N ILE A 34 14.61 -4.38 -9.50
CA ILE A 34 15.52 -4.47 -8.34
C ILE A 34 14.95 -3.72 -7.13
N PHE A 35 14.42 -2.53 -7.36
CA PHE A 35 13.97 -1.65 -6.27
C PHE A 35 12.64 -2.10 -5.65
N ILE A 36 11.76 -2.76 -6.41
CA ILE A 36 10.49 -3.27 -5.87
C ILE A 36 10.72 -4.32 -4.76
N PRO A 37 11.51 -5.40 -4.97
CA PRO A 37 11.81 -6.34 -3.90
C PRO A 37 12.55 -5.68 -2.72
N LEU A 38 13.45 -4.73 -2.99
CA LEU A 38 14.19 -4.01 -1.96
C LEU A 38 13.26 -3.15 -1.08
N LEU A 39 12.35 -2.41 -1.70
CA LEU A 39 11.38 -1.56 -1.02
C LEU A 39 10.38 -2.40 -0.21
N ALA A 40 9.85 -3.46 -0.82
CA ALA A 40 8.98 -4.42 -0.15
C ALA A 40 9.66 -5.05 1.07
N ALA A 41 10.93 -5.46 0.91
CA ALA A 41 11.72 -6.02 2.00
C ALA A 41 11.95 -5.00 3.13
N LEU A 42 12.18 -3.74 2.80
CA LEU A 42 12.35 -2.67 3.78
C LEU A 42 11.05 -2.44 4.58
N ILE A 43 9.90 -2.39 3.89
CA ILE A 43 8.59 -2.25 4.54
C ILE A 43 8.32 -3.43 5.47
N LEU A 44 8.52 -4.67 4.99
CA LEU A 44 8.36 -5.88 5.79
C LEU A 44 9.32 -5.90 6.99
N ALA A 45 10.57 -5.43 6.81
CA ALA A 45 11.53 -5.34 7.91
C ALA A 45 11.05 -4.35 8.98
N TYR A 46 10.56 -3.16 8.61
CA TYR A 46 9.99 -2.21 9.58
C TYR A 46 8.73 -2.75 10.27
N MET A 47 7.92 -3.53 9.56
CA MET A 47 6.73 -4.19 10.11
C MET A 47 7.09 -5.25 11.15
N LEU A 48 8.11 -6.07 10.88
CA LEU A 48 8.48 -7.21 11.73
C LEU A 48 9.49 -6.86 12.83
N ASP A 49 10.21 -5.73 12.73
CA ASP A 49 11.24 -5.30 13.69
C ASP A 49 10.74 -5.27 15.15
N PRO A 50 9.54 -4.72 15.48
CA PRO A 50 9.05 -4.74 16.86
C PRO A 50 8.78 -6.14 17.39
N ALA A 51 8.30 -7.05 16.54
CA ALA A 51 8.08 -8.44 16.93
C ALA A 51 9.44 -9.16 17.21
N VAL A 52 10.46 -8.84 16.42
CA VAL A 52 11.83 -9.34 16.64
C VAL A 52 12.38 -8.83 17.96
N ASP A 53 12.26 -7.54 18.23
CA ASP A 53 12.74 -6.91 19.46
C ASP A 53 11.96 -7.43 20.69
N PHE A 54 10.64 -7.63 20.57
CA PHE A 54 9.83 -8.23 21.63
C PHE A 54 10.29 -9.64 21.97
N ILE A 55 10.49 -10.50 20.97
CA ILE A 55 10.95 -11.89 21.16
C ILE A 55 12.37 -11.92 21.72
N GLN A 56 13.26 -11.07 21.22
CA GLN A 56 14.65 -10.99 21.69
C GLN A 56 14.72 -10.60 23.17
N ASN A 57 13.84 -9.72 23.64
CA ASN A 57 13.85 -9.20 25.01
C ASN A 57 13.13 -10.13 26.01
N HIS A 58 12.09 -10.85 25.61
CA HIS A 58 11.24 -11.63 26.51
C HIS A 58 11.62 -13.12 26.56
N LEU A 59 12.13 -13.71 25.47
CA LEU A 59 12.47 -15.12 25.46
C LEU A 59 13.91 -15.37 25.93
N LYS A 60 14.06 -15.91 27.15
CA LYS A 60 15.36 -16.24 27.77
C LYS A 60 16.25 -17.13 26.91
N PHE A 61 15.65 -18.01 26.11
CA PHE A 61 16.36 -18.92 25.19
C PHE A 61 17.00 -18.18 24.00
N VAL A 62 16.41 -17.06 23.57
CA VAL A 62 16.88 -16.23 22.46
C VAL A 62 17.85 -15.16 22.93
N ARG A 63 17.65 -14.62 24.16
CA ARG A 63 18.44 -13.55 24.76
C ARG A 63 19.94 -13.87 24.86
N LYS A 64 20.32 -15.14 25.02
CA LYS A 64 21.72 -15.58 25.13
C LYS A 64 22.43 -15.81 23.79
N LYS A 65 21.73 -15.86 22.65
CA LYS A 65 22.30 -16.27 21.37
C LYS A 65 21.68 -15.50 20.18
N SER A 66 22.24 -14.33 19.85
CA SER A 66 22.12 -13.73 18.51
C SER A 66 20.69 -13.30 18.04
N ARG A 67 20.54 -12.04 17.65
CA ARG A 67 19.39 -11.45 16.93
C ARG A 67 18.88 -12.36 15.81
N SER A 68 19.77 -13.11 15.14
CA SER A 68 19.45 -14.05 14.07
C SER A 68 18.39 -15.09 14.45
N LYS A 69 18.38 -15.60 15.70
CA LYS A 69 17.36 -16.58 16.14
C LYS A 69 15.99 -15.95 16.35
N ALA A 70 15.94 -14.74 16.89
CA ALA A 70 14.69 -13.99 17.01
C ALA A 70 14.11 -13.71 15.63
N VAL A 71 14.95 -13.26 14.69
CA VAL A 71 14.55 -13.00 13.30
C VAL A 71 14.04 -14.27 12.64
N MET A 72 14.74 -15.40 12.75
CA MET A 72 14.27 -16.68 12.17
C MET A 72 12.92 -17.10 12.74
N LEU A 73 12.71 -16.98 14.04
CA LEU A 73 11.44 -17.37 14.67
C LEU A 73 10.29 -16.48 14.20
N VAL A 74 10.45 -15.14 14.25
CA VAL A 74 9.44 -14.19 13.77
C VAL A 74 9.12 -14.43 12.30
N PHE A 75 10.16 -14.62 11.50
CA PHE A 75 10.02 -14.81 10.07
C PHE A 75 9.32 -16.14 9.74
N SER A 76 9.63 -17.22 10.47
CA SER A 76 8.93 -18.50 10.32
C SER A 76 7.45 -18.41 10.70
N ILE A 77 7.12 -17.69 11.80
CA ILE A 77 5.73 -17.46 12.20
C ILE A 77 5.02 -16.62 11.15
N PHE A 78 5.67 -15.57 10.65
CA PHE A 78 5.11 -14.70 9.61
C PHE A 78 4.84 -15.47 8.31
N LEU A 79 5.80 -16.28 7.83
CA LEU A 79 5.62 -17.11 6.65
C LEU A 79 4.49 -18.14 6.84
N LEU A 80 4.47 -18.81 7.98
CA LEU A 80 3.42 -19.79 8.27
C LEU A 80 2.05 -19.12 8.30
N SER A 81 1.92 -17.96 8.96
CA SER A 81 0.66 -17.21 8.99
C SER A 81 0.25 -16.72 7.60
N ALA A 82 1.19 -16.23 6.79
CA ALA A 82 0.91 -15.80 5.42
C ALA A 82 0.46 -16.97 4.53
N ILE A 83 1.08 -18.15 4.65
CA ILE A 83 0.68 -19.36 3.93
C ILE A 83 -0.73 -19.81 4.36
N LEU A 84 -1.02 -19.82 5.66
CA LEU A 84 -2.34 -20.18 6.18
C LEU A 84 -3.41 -19.20 5.70
N ILE A 85 -3.14 -17.89 5.81
CA ILE A 85 -4.05 -16.86 5.31
C ILE A 85 -4.28 -17.03 3.81
N ALA A 86 -3.24 -17.23 3.02
CA ALA A 86 -3.36 -17.46 1.58
C ALA A 86 -4.15 -18.73 1.26
N ALA A 87 -3.92 -19.84 1.99
CA ALA A 87 -4.62 -21.11 1.80
C ALA A 87 -6.13 -20.99 2.08
N PHE A 88 -6.55 -20.11 2.99
CA PHE A 88 -7.97 -19.86 3.24
C PHE A 88 -8.54 -18.77 2.32
N LEU A 89 -7.79 -17.71 2.08
CA LEU A 89 -8.27 -16.55 1.32
C LEU A 89 -8.35 -16.83 -0.18
N LEU A 90 -7.32 -17.45 -0.77
CA LEU A 90 -7.27 -17.65 -2.23
C LEU A 90 -8.43 -18.51 -2.75
N PRO A 91 -8.80 -19.66 -2.15
CA PRO A 91 -9.97 -20.39 -2.58
C PRO A 91 -11.27 -19.58 -2.42
N ALA A 92 -11.43 -18.88 -1.28
CA ALA A 92 -12.61 -18.06 -1.04
C ALA A 92 -12.74 -16.90 -2.04
N VAL A 93 -11.63 -16.25 -2.41
CA VAL A 93 -11.62 -15.24 -3.47
C VAL A 93 -11.97 -15.84 -4.82
N ALA A 94 -11.38 -17.00 -5.15
CA ALA A 94 -11.62 -17.66 -6.42
C ALA A 94 -13.08 -18.09 -6.57
N THR A 95 -13.69 -18.68 -5.54
CA THR A 95 -15.12 -19.04 -5.56
C THR A 95 -16.01 -17.81 -5.67
N ASN A 96 -15.72 -16.75 -4.91
CA ASN A 96 -16.49 -15.50 -4.98
C ASN A 96 -16.45 -14.86 -6.35
N ILE A 97 -15.27 -14.80 -6.96
CA ILE A 97 -15.13 -14.26 -8.31
C ILE A 97 -15.91 -15.14 -9.30
N ALA A 98 -15.83 -16.48 -9.18
CA ALA A 98 -16.58 -17.40 -10.03
C ALA A 98 -18.09 -17.20 -9.86
N ASP A 99 -18.59 -17.10 -8.63
CA ASP A 99 -20.00 -16.86 -8.33
C ASP A 99 -20.50 -15.52 -8.89
N ILE A 100 -19.68 -14.46 -8.79
CA ILE A 100 -20.01 -13.15 -9.37
C ILE A 100 -20.11 -13.24 -10.90
N ILE A 101 -19.16 -13.94 -11.54
CA ILE A 101 -19.14 -14.13 -12.99
C ILE A 101 -20.36 -14.93 -13.45
N GLU A 102 -20.65 -16.04 -12.78
CA GLU A 102 -21.77 -16.93 -13.14
C GLU A 102 -23.12 -16.22 -12.97
N ASN A 103 -23.26 -15.42 -11.91
CA ASN A 103 -24.50 -14.71 -11.61
C ASN A 103 -24.58 -13.28 -12.22
N ALA A 104 -23.55 -12.83 -12.94
CA ALA A 104 -23.53 -11.49 -13.53
C ALA A 104 -24.77 -11.15 -14.38
N PRO A 105 -25.30 -12.06 -15.25
CA PRO A 105 -26.53 -11.80 -16.01
C PRO A 105 -27.76 -11.61 -15.12
N GLU A 106 -27.90 -12.39 -14.06
CA GLU A 106 -29.01 -12.28 -13.13
C GLU A 106 -28.94 -10.98 -12.31
N ILE A 107 -27.73 -10.60 -11.89
CA ILE A 107 -27.46 -9.33 -11.19
C ILE A 107 -27.87 -8.16 -12.08
N LYS A 108 -27.49 -8.18 -13.35
CA LYS A 108 -27.84 -7.16 -14.34
C LYS A 108 -29.36 -7.02 -14.45
N MET A 109 -30.08 -8.12 -14.63
CA MET A 109 -31.54 -8.13 -14.73
C MET A 109 -32.21 -7.61 -13.45
N ARG A 110 -31.74 -8.01 -12.28
CA ARG A 110 -32.25 -7.53 -10.99
C ARG A 110 -32.03 -6.03 -10.82
N LEU A 111 -30.83 -5.52 -11.11
CA LEU A 111 -30.52 -4.08 -11.03
C LEU A 111 -31.42 -3.26 -11.96
N ILE A 112 -31.64 -3.72 -13.18
CA ILE A 112 -32.54 -3.07 -14.13
C ILE A 112 -33.99 -3.09 -13.62
N SER A 113 -34.48 -4.22 -13.11
CA SER A 113 -35.82 -4.33 -12.54
C SER A 113 -36.04 -3.42 -11.32
N TYR A 114 -35.04 -3.29 -10.46
CA TYR A 114 -35.09 -2.36 -9.32
C TYR A 114 -35.10 -0.89 -9.76
N THR A 115 -34.29 -0.52 -10.75
CA THR A 115 -34.33 0.84 -11.30
C THR A 115 -35.68 1.16 -11.92
N GLN A 116 -36.35 0.20 -12.55
CA GLN A 116 -37.71 0.35 -13.08
C GLN A 116 -38.77 0.49 -11.99
N SER A 117 -38.57 -0.20 -10.84
CA SER A 117 -39.53 -0.12 -9.72
C SER A 117 -39.36 1.12 -8.82
N LEU A 118 -38.16 1.65 -8.72
CA LEU A 118 -37.87 2.79 -7.84
C LEU A 118 -38.01 4.14 -8.50
N ILE A 119 -37.82 4.22 -9.82
CA ILE A 119 -37.86 5.49 -10.57
C ILE A 119 -39.15 5.55 -11.37
N SER A 120 -40.05 6.42 -10.93
CA SER A 120 -41.31 6.68 -11.59
C SER A 120 -41.11 7.17 -13.04
N GLU A 121 -42.14 7.02 -13.89
CA GLU A 121 -42.10 7.41 -15.31
C GLU A 121 -41.81 8.90 -15.52
N GLU A 122 -42.10 9.73 -14.53
CA GLU A 122 -41.80 11.16 -14.53
C GLU A 122 -40.29 11.47 -14.63
N HIS A 123 -39.43 10.52 -14.23
CA HIS A 123 -37.96 10.63 -14.28
C HIS A 123 -37.33 9.66 -15.27
N ALA A 124 -38.02 9.33 -16.37
CA ALA A 124 -37.58 8.39 -17.39
C ALA A 124 -36.15 8.64 -17.90
N GLY A 125 -35.72 9.89 -18.05
CA GLY A 125 -34.39 10.22 -18.52
C GLY A 125 -33.26 9.92 -17.52
N ILE A 126 -33.56 9.90 -16.21
CA ILE A 126 -32.60 9.47 -15.16
C ILE A 126 -32.53 7.94 -15.15
N ARG A 127 -33.68 7.28 -15.29
CA ARG A 127 -33.77 5.81 -15.36
C ARG A 127 -32.96 5.27 -16.54
N GLU A 128 -33.09 5.85 -17.73
CA GLU A 128 -32.35 5.46 -18.92
C GLU A 128 -30.83 5.57 -18.72
N LYS A 129 -30.36 6.72 -18.18
CA LYS A 129 -28.93 6.92 -17.88
C LYS A 129 -28.37 5.89 -16.87
N ILE A 130 -29.16 5.51 -15.86
CA ILE A 130 -28.73 4.51 -14.87
C ILE A 130 -28.68 3.13 -15.51
N VAL A 131 -29.66 2.77 -16.35
CA VAL A 131 -29.65 1.51 -17.10
C VAL A 131 -28.47 1.46 -18.06
N ASP A 132 -28.16 2.53 -18.77
CA ASP A 132 -26.99 2.62 -19.66
C ASP A 132 -25.68 2.48 -18.87
N MET A 133 -25.61 3.07 -17.68
CA MET A 133 -24.43 2.93 -16.81
C MET A 133 -24.28 1.48 -16.32
N ILE A 134 -25.38 0.82 -15.93
CA ILE A 134 -25.37 -0.60 -15.54
C ILE A 134 -24.91 -1.48 -16.72
N ASN A 135 -25.45 -1.24 -17.93
CA ASN A 135 -25.02 -1.96 -19.12
C ASN A 135 -23.54 -1.76 -19.40
N SER A 136 -23.07 -0.49 -19.42
CA SER A 136 -21.65 -0.19 -19.65
C SER A 136 -20.72 -0.83 -18.62
N CYS A 137 -21.09 -0.82 -17.35
CA CYS A 137 -20.31 -1.47 -16.30
C CYS A 137 -20.25 -2.99 -16.48
N THR A 138 -21.38 -3.63 -16.78
CA THR A 138 -21.42 -5.09 -17.02
C THR A 138 -20.65 -5.48 -18.28
N ASP A 139 -20.80 -4.74 -19.36
CA ASP A 139 -20.08 -5.02 -20.62
C ASP A 139 -18.55 -4.86 -20.44
N MET A 140 -18.10 -3.87 -19.64
CA MET A 140 -16.67 -3.74 -19.28
C MET A 140 -16.19 -4.92 -18.44
N VAL A 141 -16.99 -5.45 -17.53
CA VAL A 141 -16.66 -6.62 -16.72
C VAL A 141 -16.56 -7.86 -17.61
N ASP A 142 -17.56 -8.07 -18.47
CA ASP A 142 -17.59 -9.21 -19.41
C ASP A 142 -16.41 -9.18 -20.40
N GLU A 143 -16.03 -8.00 -20.91
CA GLU A 143 -14.85 -7.82 -21.76
C GLU A 143 -13.56 -8.16 -21.01
N LYS A 144 -13.41 -7.71 -19.77
CA LYS A 144 -12.21 -8.00 -18.96
C LYS A 144 -12.13 -9.48 -18.57
N ILE A 145 -13.26 -10.10 -18.23
CA ILE A 145 -13.34 -11.53 -17.90
C ILE A 145 -12.99 -12.37 -19.12
N SER A 146 -13.61 -12.08 -20.27
CA SER A 146 -13.34 -12.79 -21.52
C SER A 146 -11.89 -12.61 -21.97
N ALA A 147 -11.32 -11.43 -21.78
CA ALA A 147 -9.91 -11.16 -22.04
C ALA A 147 -8.96 -11.93 -21.09
N ILE A 148 -9.37 -12.22 -19.86
CA ILE A 148 -8.61 -13.07 -18.93
C ILE A 148 -8.78 -14.55 -19.28
N ALA A 149 -10.01 -14.99 -19.53
CA ALA A 149 -10.34 -16.38 -19.85
C ALA A 149 -9.79 -16.83 -21.21
N SER A 150 -9.76 -15.92 -22.19
CA SER A 150 -9.26 -16.21 -23.55
C SER A 150 -7.73 -16.12 -23.69
N ARG A 151 -7.01 -15.69 -22.66
CA ARG A 151 -5.54 -15.67 -22.69
C ARG A 151 -5.04 -17.13 -22.57
N PRO A 152 -4.53 -17.73 -23.66
CA PRO A 152 -3.89 -19.03 -23.54
C PRO A 152 -2.74 -18.91 -22.55
N ALA A 153 -2.50 -19.97 -21.79
CA ALA A 153 -1.30 -20.10 -20.96
C ALA A 153 -0.06 -20.13 -21.87
N SER A 154 0.28 -18.97 -22.43
CA SER A 154 1.39 -18.82 -23.35
C SER A 154 2.72 -18.89 -22.58
N LEU A 155 3.78 -19.31 -23.25
CA LEU A 155 5.15 -19.33 -22.67
C LEU A 155 5.51 -17.98 -22.02
N SER A 156 4.96 -16.85 -22.49
CA SER A 156 5.13 -15.53 -21.87
C SER A 156 4.51 -15.41 -20.47
N SER A 157 3.51 -16.24 -20.14
CA SER A 157 2.92 -16.29 -18.79
C SER A 157 3.85 -16.97 -17.80
N TYR A 158 4.60 -18.00 -18.23
CA TYR A 158 5.60 -18.65 -17.37
C TYR A 158 6.75 -17.71 -16.99
N GLY A 159 7.20 -16.84 -17.91
CA GLY A 159 8.20 -15.81 -17.60
C GLY A 159 7.73 -14.84 -16.52
N LYS A 160 6.48 -14.38 -16.60
CA LYS A 160 5.91 -13.48 -15.57
C LYS A 160 5.74 -14.16 -14.22
N ILE A 161 5.34 -15.44 -14.18
CA ILE A 161 5.25 -16.23 -12.96
C ILE A 161 6.63 -16.42 -12.34
N SER A 162 7.63 -16.73 -13.15
CA SER A 162 9.03 -16.86 -12.71
C SER A 162 9.55 -15.55 -12.12
N ASP A 163 9.34 -14.41 -12.80
CA ASP A 163 9.74 -13.09 -12.31
C ASP A 163 9.05 -12.74 -10.99
N PHE A 164 7.78 -13.06 -10.84
CA PHE A 164 7.00 -12.86 -9.62
C PHE A 164 7.54 -13.73 -8.47
N LEU A 165 7.83 -15.02 -8.71
CA LEU A 165 8.39 -15.91 -7.70
C LEU A 165 9.79 -15.48 -7.28
N VAL A 166 10.64 -15.08 -8.23
CA VAL A 166 11.97 -14.53 -7.94
C VAL A 166 11.88 -13.24 -7.15
N GLY A 167 10.93 -12.37 -7.48
CA GLY A 167 10.65 -11.14 -6.73
C GLY A 167 10.25 -11.41 -5.30
N ILE A 168 9.33 -12.34 -5.06
CA ILE A 168 8.91 -12.77 -3.72
C ILE A 168 10.08 -13.36 -2.95
N ALA A 169 10.80 -14.33 -3.52
CA ALA A 169 11.94 -14.96 -2.88
C ALA A 169 13.03 -13.93 -2.51
N SER A 170 13.33 -13.00 -3.43
CA SER A 170 14.28 -11.92 -3.19
C SER A 170 13.82 -11.00 -2.05
N THR A 171 12.53 -10.65 -2.02
CA THR A 171 11.96 -9.84 -0.95
C THR A 171 12.14 -10.51 0.41
N PHE A 172 11.85 -11.79 0.52
CA PHE A 172 11.99 -12.52 1.78
C PHE A 172 13.45 -12.62 2.23
N VAL A 173 14.37 -12.91 1.32
CA VAL A 173 15.81 -12.98 1.63
C VAL A 173 16.31 -11.61 2.09
N LEU A 174 15.96 -10.54 1.38
CA LEU A 174 16.36 -9.18 1.74
C LEU A 174 15.77 -8.75 3.10
N THR A 175 14.50 -9.09 3.37
CA THR A 175 13.85 -8.81 4.66
C THR A 175 14.62 -9.47 5.81
N TYR A 176 14.99 -10.75 5.65
CA TYR A 176 15.77 -11.46 6.63
C TYR A 176 17.11 -10.76 6.92
N TYR A 177 17.85 -10.35 5.89
CA TYR A 177 19.12 -9.64 6.08
C TYR A 177 18.95 -8.25 6.66
N PHE A 178 17.91 -7.50 6.26
CA PHE A 178 17.61 -6.19 6.85
C PHE A 178 17.30 -6.26 8.34
N LEU A 179 16.56 -7.28 8.77
CA LEU A 179 16.30 -7.50 10.20
C LEU A 179 17.51 -7.97 10.98
N ARG A 180 18.28 -8.91 10.40
CA ARG A 180 19.42 -9.53 11.04
C ARG A 180 20.60 -8.58 11.15
N ASP A 181 20.97 -7.97 10.03
CA ASP A 181 22.22 -7.24 9.85
C ASP A 181 22.02 -5.71 9.85
N LYS A 182 20.88 -5.22 10.38
CA LYS A 182 20.49 -3.80 10.44
C LYS A 182 21.65 -2.87 10.79
N VAL A 183 22.35 -3.16 11.89
CA VAL A 183 23.47 -2.32 12.38
C VAL A 183 24.68 -2.38 11.44
N ALA A 184 25.00 -3.55 10.91
CA ALA A 184 26.11 -3.72 9.98
C ALA A 184 25.87 -2.97 8.65
N ILE A 185 24.65 -3.06 8.11
CA ILE A 185 24.26 -2.37 6.88
C ILE A 185 24.34 -0.86 7.06
N LEU A 186 23.79 -0.32 8.16
CA LEU A 186 23.85 1.12 8.47
C LEU A 186 25.29 1.60 8.64
N ASN A 187 26.12 0.84 9.37
CA ASN A 187 27.53 1.18 9.57
C ASN A 187 28.33 1.15 8.25
N ALA A 188 28.09 0.17 7.40
CA ALA A 188 28.68 0.12 6.06
C ALA A 188 28.27 1.33 5.20
N PHE A 189 26.98 1.66 5.20
CA PHE A 189 26.46 2.82 4.49
C PHE A 189 27.10 4.14 4.98
N PHE A 190 27.15 4.37 6.31
CA PHE A 190 27.78 5.56 6.86
C PHE A 190 29.30 5.56 6.67
N GLY A 191 29.91 4.38 6.53
CA GLY A 191 31.33 4.22 6.22
C GLY A 191 31.73 4.87 4.89
N CYS A 192 30.81 4.97 3.93
CA CYS A 192 31.04 5.62 2.63
C CYS A 192 31.16 7.16 2.71
N PHE A 193 30.77 7.75 3.84
CA PHE A 193 30.79 9.20 4.02
C PHE A 193 31.99 9.67 4.85
N PRO A 194 32.44 10.93 4.66
CA PRO A 194 33.51 11.51 5.48
C PRO A 194 33.18 11.44 6.98
N TYR A 195 34.21 11.20 7.81
CA TYR A 195 34.05 11.00 9.26
C TYR A 195 33.28 12.13 9.96
N LYS A 196 33.47 13.38 9.53
CA LYS A 196 32.80 14.57 10.09
C LYS A 196 31.25 14.53 9.92
N TRP A 197 30.74 13.85 8.90
CA TRP A 197 29.31 13.80 8.58
C TRP A 197 28.58 12.58 9.19
N ARG A 198 29.32 11.56 9.58
CA ARG A 198 28.76 10.29 10.09
C ARG A 198 27.81 10.48 11.28
N PRO A 199 28.14 11.27 12.33
CA PRO A 199 27.25 11.43 13.48
C PRO A 199 25.92 12.12 13.10
N SER A 200 25.99 13.13 12.22
CA SER A 200 24.80 13.85 11.75
C SER A 200 23.92 12.96 10.86
N LEU A 201 24.53 12.16 9.99
CA LEU A 201 23.84 11.21 9.12
C LEU A 201 23.22 10.06 9.92
N SER A 202 23.92 9.52 10.92
CA SER A 202 23.39 8.49 11.81
C SER A 202 22.17 9.00 12.58
N ALA A 203 22.26 10.17 13.20
CA ALA A 203 21.14 10.76 13.92
C ALA A 203 19.94 11.05 13.00
N ALA A 204 20.20 11.50 11.76
CA ALA A 204 19.14 11.67 10.76
C ALA A 204 18.50 10.33 10.38
N ALA A 205 19.29 9.29 10.15
CA ALA A 205 18.78 7.97 9.79
C ALA A 205 17.96 7.34 10.92
N ASP A 206 18.37 7.50 12.17
CA ASP A 206 17.62 7.02 13.33
C ASP A 206 16.25 7.72 13.43
N GLU A 207 16.21 9.04 13.25
CA GLU A 207 14.95 9.80 13.25
C GLU A 207 14.05 9.39 12.09
N LEU A 208 14.60 9.29 10.88
CA LEU A 208 13.86 8.85 9.68
C LEU A 208 13.36 7.41 9.81
N GLY A 209 14.18 6.54 10.39
CA GLY A 209 13.80 5.16 10.69
C GLY A 209 12.63 5.08 11.67
N MET A 210 12.66 5.88 12.75
CA MET A 210 11.54 5.94 13.71
C MET A 210 10.25 6.46 13.08
N ILE A 211 10.31 7.51 12.26
CA ILE A 211 9.14 8.08 11.58
C ILE A 211 8.52 7.01 10.66
N SER A 212 9.35 6.36 9.84
CA SER A 212 8.88 5.33 8.90
C SER A 212 8.31 4.11 9.61
N ALA A 213 8.98 3.63 10.67
CA ALA A 213 8.51 2.51 11.46
C ALA A 213 7.15 2.80 12.12
N LYS A 214 7.01 3.94 12.79
CA LYS A 214 5.75 4.35 13.43
C LYS A 214 4.62 4.48 12.42
N PHE A 215 4.90 5.07 11.25
CA PHE A 215 3.89 5.19 10.19
C PHE A 215 3.42 3.82 9.67
N ILE A 216 4.36 2.94 9.30
CA ILE A 216 4.03 1.61 8.75
C ILE A 216 3.29 0.76 9.80
N GLN A 217 3.76 0.76 11.05
CA GLN A 217 3.12 0.02 12.14
C GLN A 217 1.73 0.57 12.46
N GLY A 218 1.59 1.90 12.50
CA GLY A 218 0.31 2.56 12.68
C GLY A 218 -0.68 2.22 11.57
N GLN A 219 -0.24 2.27 10.32
CA GLN A 219 -1.06 1.95 9.16
C GLN A 219 -1.56 0.50 9.17
N ILE A 220 -0.69 -0.44 9.55
CA ILE A 220 -1.07 -1.86 9.69
C ILE A 220 -2.09 -2.04 10.82
N LEU A 221 -1.87 -1.38 11.96
CA LEU A 221 -2.80 -1.46 13.09
C LEU A 221 -4.17 -0.88 12.72
N VAL A 222 -4.21 0.26 12.04
CA VAL A 222 -5.45 0.86 11.53
C VAL A 222 -6.13 -0.10 10.56
N ALA A 223 -5.40 -0.65 9.60
CA ALA A 223 -5.92 -1.60 8.61
C ALA A 223 -6.54 -2.85 9.27
N LEU A 224 -5.90 -3.39 10.31
CA LEU A 224 -6.42 -4.52 11.09
C LEU A 224 -7.71 -4.16 11.82
N ILE A 225 -7.75 -3.01 12.52
CA ILE A 225 -8.92 -2.57 13.27
C ILE A 225 -10.10 -2.34 12.30
N ILE A 226 -9.88 -1.63 11.21
CA ILE A 226 -10.90 -1.37 10.19
C ILE A 226 -11.40 -2.67 9.60
N GLY A 227 -10.50 -3.56 9.17
CA GLY A 227 -10.89 -4.85 8.61
C GLY A 227 -11.76 -5.69 9.57
N ILE A 228 -11.47 -5.67 10.89
CA ILE A 228 -12.28 -6.34 11.89
C ILE A 228 -13.66 -5.67 12.04
N ILE A 229 -13.72 -4.34 12.05
CA ILE A 229 -14.99 -3.61 12.17
C ILE A 229 -15.84 -3.84 10.92
N GLU A 230 -15.27 -3.73 9.72
CA GLU A 230 -15.96 -3.99 8.46
C GLU A 230 -16.45 -5.43 8.37
N MET A 231 -15.61 -6.42 8.69
CA MET A 231 -15.97 -7.83 8.76
C MET A 231 -17.17 -8.03 9.69
N SER A 232 -17.12 -7.47 10.89
CA SER A 232 -18.18 -7.61 11.90
C SER A 232 -19.49 -6.97 11.43
N GLY A 233 -19.41 -5.77 10.85
CA GLY A 233 -20.57 -5.08 10.28
C GLY A 233 -21.20 -5.84 9.11
N LEU A 234 -20.39 -6.38 8.21
CA LEU A 234 -20.84 -7.20 7.07
C LEU A 234 -21.52 -8.52 7.54
N LEU A 235 -21.00 -9.14 8.62
CA LEU A 235 -21.63 -10.30 9.25
C LEU A 235 -23.01 -9.96 9.80
N ILE A 236 -23.14 -8.81 10.50
CA ILE A 236 -24.41 -8.35 11.07
C ILE A 236 -25.43 -8.06 9.98
N ILE A 237 -25.02 -7.42 8.86
CA ILE A 237 -25.90 -7.14 7.71
C ILE A 237 -26.28 -8.44 6.99
N GLY A 238 -25.53 -9.52 7.19
CA GLY A 238 -25.75 -10.81 6.54
C GLY A 238 -25.30 -10.81 5.07
N VAL A 239 -24.13 -10.20 4.81
CA VAL A 239 -23.47 -10.26 3.51
C VAL A 239 -22.61 -11.53 3.46
N PRO A 240 -22.72 -12.38 2.42
CA PRO A 240 -21.87 -13.54 2.27
C PRO A 240 -20.40 -13.10 2.13
N TYR A 241 -19.50 -14.01 2.53
CA TYR A 241 -18.07 -13.77 2.46
C TYR A 241 -17.56 -12.58 3.30
N ALA A 242 -18.29 -12.18 4.32
CA ALA A 242 -17.99 -11.01 5.17
C ALA A 242 -16.55 -11.00 5.70
N VAL A 243 -16.00 -12.17 6.06
CA VAL A 243 -14.60 -12.29 6.54
C VAL A 243 -13.62 -11.89 5.45
N LEU A 244 -13.81 -12.41 4.24
CA LEU A 244 -12.97 -12.09 3.09
C LEU A 244 -13.07 -10.60 2.73
N LEU A 245 -14.31 -10.11 2.64
CA LEU A 245 -14.58 -8.71 2.27
C LEU A 245 -14.02 -7.73 3.30
N GLY A 246 -14.11 -8.05 4.60
CA GLY A 246 -13.49 -7.26 5.65
C GLY A 246 -11.96 -7.26 5.60
N VAL A 247 -11.35 -8.41 5.25
CA VAL A 247 -9.90 -8.47 5.03
C VAL A 247 -9.48 -7.62 3.81
N ILE A 248 -10.23 -7.70 2.72
CA ILE A 248 -9.99 -6.86 1.52
C ILE A 248 -10.14 -5.39 1.87
N GLY A 249 -11.18 -4.99 2.61
CA GLY A 249 -11.41 -3.62 3.05
C GLY A 249 -10.25 -3.10 3.91
N GLY A 250 -9.88 -3.85 4.95
CA GLY A 250 -8.75 -3.51 5.81
C GLY A 250 -7.42 -3.39 5.05
N LEU A 251 -7.10 -4.35 4.16
CA LEU A 251 -5.90 -4.29 3.34
C LEU A 251 -5.92 -3.10 2.37
N SER A 252 -7.06 -2.84 1.75
CA SER A 252 -7.24 -1.68 0.87
C SER A 252 -6.98 -0.38 1.61
N ASN A 253 -7.37 -0.29 2.87
CA ASN A 253 -7.15 0.91 3.70
C ASN A 253 -5.67 1.25 3.93
N MET A 254 -4.74 0.35 3.60
CA MET A 254 -3.31 0.68 3.56
C MET A 254 -2.96 1.70 2.48
N ILE A 255 -3.83 1.89 1.48
CA ILE A 255 -3.68 2.88 0.43
C ILE A 255 -4.34 4.19 0.88
N PRO A 256 -3.57 5.26 1.17
CA PRO A 256 -4.15 6.51 1.64
C PRO A 256 -5.17 7.09 0.66
N TYR A 257 -6.32 7.54 1.16
CA TYR A 257 -7.47 8.12 0.45
C TYR A 257 -8.21 7.19 -0.51
N PHE A 258 -7.52 6.35 -1.26
CA PHE A 258 -8.12 5.44 -2.25
C PHE A 258 -8.56 4.12 -1.65
N GLY A 259 -7.90 3.70 -0.57
CA GLY A 259 -8.15 2.41 0.07
C GLY A 259 -9.60 2.18 0.45
N PRO A 260 -10.24 3.10 1.19
CA PRO A 260 -11.63 2.96 1.58
C PRO A 260 -12.59 2.84 0.41
N PHE A 261 -12.30 3.55 -0.69
CA PHE A 261 -13.11 3.49 -1.89
C PHE A 261 -13.00 2.11 -2.56
N PHE A 262 -11.77 1.62 -2.79
CA PHE A 262 -11.55 0.29 -3.38
C PHE A 262 -12.01 -0.83 -2.45
N GLY A 263 -11.88 -0.65 -1.14
CA GLY A 263 -12.33 -1.61 -0.14
C GLY A 263 -13.84 -1.74 -0.06
N ALA A 264 -14.60 -0.66 -0.32
CA ALA A 264 -16.06 -0.66 -0.29
C ALA A 264 -16.70 -1.29 -1.53
N LEU A 265 -16.05 -1.25 -2.70
CA LEU A 265 -16.64 -1.72 -3.95
C LEU A 265 -17.06 -3.20 -3.92
N PRO A 266 -16.19 -4.18 -3.56
CA PRO A 266 -16.58 -5.59 -3.55
C PRO A 266 -17.74 -5.90 -2.59
N PRO A 267 -17.77 -5.39 -1.34
CA PRO A 267 -18.89 -5.59 -0.43
C PRO A 267 -20.21 -4.99 -0.94
N ILE A 268 -20.16 -3.79 -1.53
CA ILE A 268 -21.36 -3.15 -2.10
C ILE A 268 -21.92 -3.99 -3.24
N PHE A 269 -21.07 -4.44 -4.17
CA PHE A 269 -21.50 -5.31 -5.27
C PHE A 269 -22.09 -6.63 -4.75
N THR A 270 -21.42 -7.28 -3.79
CA THR A 270 -21.91 -8.52 -3.19
C THR A 270 -23.26 -8.32 -2.49
N ALA A 271 -23.45 -7.20 -1.80
CA ALA A 271 -24.72 -6.88 -1.15
C ALA A 271 -25.84 -6.57 -2.17
N LEU A 272 -25.53 -5.89 -3.29
CA LEU A 272 -26.46 -5.63 -4.37
C LEU A 272 -27.01 -6.92 -5.00
N MET A 273 -26.20 -7.97 -5.07
CA MET A 273 -26.64 -9.30 -5.54
C MET A 273 -27.78 -9.89 -4.68
N ILE A 274 -27.86 -9.50 -3.40
CA ILE A 274 -28.87 -10.00 -2.46
C ILE A 274 -30.09 -9.08 -2.45
N SER A 275 -29.87 -7.81 -2.16
CA SER A 275 -30.91 -6.78 -2.21
C SER A 275 -30.30 -5.37 -2.18
N PRO A 276 -30.94 -4.39 -2.84
CA PRO A 276 -30.53 -2.98 -2.77
C PRO A 276 -30.52 -2.44 -1.35
N ALA A 277 -31.45 -2.87 -0.50
CA ALA A 277 -31.48 -2.46 0.91
C ALA A 277 -30.19 -2.85 1.65
N LYS A 278 -29.68 -4.06 1.44
CA LYS A 278 -28.40 -4.49 2.01
C LYS A 278 -27.23 -3.68 1.49
N ALA A 279 -27.22 -3.34 0.20
CA ALA A 279 -26.17 -2.50 -0.37
C ALA A 279 -26.15 -1.09 0.27
N VAL A 280 -27.33 -0.51 0.53
CA VAL A 280 -27.43 0.78 1.25
C VAL A 280 -26.86 0.64 2.68
N TRP A 281 -27.18 -0.44 3.39
CA TRP A 281 -26.61 -0.67 4.72
C TRP A 281 -25.09 -0.87 4.71
N VAL A 282 -24.55 -1.56 3.70
CA VAL A 282 -23.10 -1.70 3.49
C VAL A 282 -22.46 -0.34 3.21
N LEU A 283 -23.07 0.48 2.35
CA LEU A 283 -22.59 1.82 2.07
C LEU A 283 -22.56 2.69 3.35
N ILE A 284 -23.61 2.65 4.15
CA ILE A 284 -23.68 3.37 5.43
C ILE A 284 -22.58 2.85 6.39
N LEU A 285 -22.37 1.54 6.46
CA LEU A 285 -21.30 0.93 7.26
C LEU A 285 -19.94 1.47 6.87
N PHE A 286 -19.60 1.42 5.58
CA PHE A 286 -18.28 1.88 5.10
C PHE A 286 -18.09 3.38 5.31
N ILE A 287 -19.13 4.20 5.09
CA ILE A 287 -19.08 5.65 5.41
C ILE A 287 -18.86 5.87 6.90
N ALA A 288 -19.56 5.15 7.77
CA ALA A 288 -19.41 5.28 9.22
C ALA A 288 -18.02 4.85 9.69
N VAL A 289 -17.50 3.73 9.17
CA VAL A 289 -16.15 3.25 9.46
C VAL A 289 -15.11 4.26 8.98
N GLN A 290 -15.29 4.85 7.79
CA GLN A 290 -14.39 5.87 7.27
C GLN A 290 -14.40 7.14 8.13
N GLN A 291 -15.55 7.56 8.64
CA GLN A 291 -15.62 8.69 9.58
C GLN A 291 -14.94 8.37 10.91
N LEU A 292 -15.07 7.13 11.38
CA LEU A 292 -14.35 6.66 12.58
C LEU A 292 -12.82 6.69 12.34
N ASP A 293 -12.37 6.25 11.18
CA ASP A 293 -10.95 6.27 10.83
C ASP A 293 -10.41 7.70 10.79
N ASN A 294 -11.02 8.55 9.99
CA ASN A 294 -10.54 9.91 9.76
C ASN A 294 -10.53 10.77 11.04
N ASN A 295 -11.49 10.56 11.95
CA ASN A 295 -11.64 11.41 13.12
C ASN A 295 -10.98 10.83 14.38
N PHE A 296 -10.81 9.50 14.48
CA PHE A 296 -10.36 8.86 15.72
C PHE A 296 -9.18 7.90 15.55
N LEU A 297 -9.24 6.95 14.61
CA LEU A 297 -8.22 5.89 14.52
C LEU A 297 -6.91 6.44 13.98
N SER A 298 -6.93 7.02 12.80
CA SER A 298 -5.73 7.54 12.14
C SER A 298 -5.03 8.64 12.95
N PRO A 299 -5.73 9.65 13.55
CA PRO A 299 -5.06 10.65 14.37
C PRO A 299 -4.43 10.11 15.65
N LYS A 300 -5.05 9.07 16.27
CA LYS A 300 -4.55 8.49 17.52
C LYS A 300 -3.43 7.48 17.33
N ILE A 301 -3.48 6.73 16.24
CA ILE A 301 -2.56 5.60 16.00
C ILE A 301 -1.35 6.06 15.22
N ILE A 302 -1.56 6.87 14.19
CA ILE A 302 -0.50 7.46 13.39
C ILE A 302 -0.09 8.78 14.05
N GLU A 303 0.61 8.68 15.18
CA GLU A 303 1.08 9.83 15.95
C GLU A 303 1.88 10.81 15.08
N GLY A 304 1.39 12.04 15.08
CA GLY A 304 2.02 13.18 14.42
C GLY A 304 1.47 13.41 13.03
N ASN A 305 0.64 14.45 12.90
CA ASN A 305 0.41 15.08 11.61
C ASN A 305 1.77 15.33 10.96
N LEU A 306 2.12 14.53 9.96
CA LEU A 306 3.33 14.72 9.14
C LEU A 306 3.32 16.11 8.48
N GLY A 307 2.28 16.91 8.74
CA GLY A 307 2.09 18.25 8.19
C GLY A 307 2.15 18.25 6.67
N ILE A 308 1.59 17.20 6.06
CA ILE A 308 1.57 17.00 4.62
C ILE A 308 0.18 17.36 4.12
N HIS A 309 0.12 18.26 3.15
CA HIS A 309 -1.16 18.63 2.54
C HIS A 309 -1.76 17.44 1.78
N PRO A 310 -3.09 17.18 1.82
CA PRO A 310 -3.73 16.05 1.14
C PRO A 310 -3.38 15.93 -0.36
N ILE A 311 -3.34 17.04 -1.08
CA ILE A 311 -2.94 17.06 -2.50
C ILE A 311 -1.53 16.48 -2.69
N THR A 312 -0.60 16.80 -1.78
CA THR A 312 0.76 16.25 -1.85
C THR A 312 0.75 14.74 -1.68
N VAL A 313 -0.06 14.22 -0.74
CA VAL A 313 -0.19 12.77 -0.54
C VAL A 313 -0.71 12.09 -1.81
N ILE A 314 -1.74 12.65 -2.44
CA ILE A 314 -2.29 12.11 -3.69
C ILE A 314 -1.20 12.06 -4.77
N ILE A 315 -0.46 13.17 -4.97
CA ILE A 315 0.60 13.24 -5.99
C ILE A 315 1.70 12.21 -5.73
N ILE A 316 2.19 12.10 -4.48
CA ILE A 316 3.27 11.15 -4.17
C ILE A 316 2.82 9.70 -4.24
N VAL A 317 1.54 9.41 -3.97
CA VAL A 317 0.95 8.08 -4.15
C VAL A 317 0.93 7.69 -5.63
N PHE A 318 0.50 8.59 -6.53
CA PHE A 318 0.56 8.34 -7.98
C PHE A 318 2.01 8.16 -8.48
N ILE A 319 2.94 9.00 -8.00
CA ILE A 319 4.35 8.85 -8.33
C ILE A 319 4.87 7.50 -7.82
N GLY A 320 4.54 7.13 -6.59
CA GLY A 320 4.95 5.85 -6.00
C GLY A 320 4.41 4.66 -6.79
N GLU A 321 3.15 4.71 -7.19
CA GLU A 321 2.51 3.69 -8.01
C GLU A 321 3.22 3.52 -9.36
N GLU A 322 3.48 4.61 -10.07
CA GLU A 322 4.12 4.58 -11.39
C GLU A 322 5.53 3.98 -11.35
N PHE A 323 6.30 4.22 -10.28
CA PHE A 323 7.68 3.74 -10.16
C PHE A 323 7.79 2.35 -9.54
N PHE A 324 6.98 2.03 -8.53
CA PHE A 324 7.16 0.85 -7.67
C PHE A 324 5.86 0.04 -7.46
N GLY A 325 4.78 0.39 -8.17
CA GLY A 325 3.48 -0.28 -8.07
C GLY A 325 2.91 -0.22 -6.66
N PHE A 326 2.26 -1.30 -6.23
CA PHE A 326 1.63 -1.42 -4.91
C PHE A 326 2.57 -1.07 -3.73
N TRP A 327 3.80 -1.53 -3.75
CA TRP A 327 4.79 -1.22 -2.71
C TRP A 327 5.17 0.26 -2.70
N GLY A 328 5.18 0.89 -3.88
CA GLY A 328 5.39 2.34 -4.00
C GLY A 328 4.26 3.14 -3.39
N ILE A 329 3.01 2.71 -3.54
CA ILE A 329 1.85 3.35 -2.91
C ILE A 329 2.03 3.37 -1.38
N ILE A 330 2.33 2.22 -0.76
CA ILE A 330 2.50 2.08 0.69
C ILE A 330 3.70 2.91 1.19
N ALA A 331 4.81 2.90 0.45
CA ALA A 331 6.04 3.58 0.86
C ALA A 331 6.06 5.08 0.52
N SER A 332 5.16 5.57 -0.33
CA SER A 332 5.17 6.94 -0.83
C SER A 332 5.15 7.99 0.29
N VAL A 333 4.28 7.82 1.28
CA VAL A 333 4.16 8.75 2.41
C VAL A 333 5.41 8.76 3.30
N PRO A 334 5.93 7.62 3.80
CA PRO A 334 7.19 7.62 4.56
C PRO A 334 8.38 8.12 3.76
N ILE A 335 8.50 7.78 2.47
CA ILE A 335 9.59 8.28 1.62
C ILE A 335 9.52 9.81 1.50
N TYR A 336 8.35 10.36 1.25
CA TYR A 336 8.18 11.81 1.20
C TYR A 336 8.50 12.48 2.53
N ALA A 337 8.05 11.91 3.65
CA ALA A 337 8.37 12.43 4.99
C ALA A 337 9.89 12.45 5.23
N MET A 338 10.60 11.40 4.81
CA MET A 338 12.07 11.37 4.85
C MET A 338 12.70 12.46 3.99
N ILE A 339 12.29 12.60 2.74
CA ILE A 339 12.80 13.63 1.83
C ILE A 339 12.55 15.03 2.40
N LYS A 340 11.33 15.30 2.88
CA LYS A 340 10.96 16.57 3.53
C LYS A 340 11.87 16.89 4.72
N CYS A 341 12.08 15.91 5.61
CA CYS A 341 12.95 16.08 6.78
C CYS A 341 14.39 16.45 6.39
N VAL A 342 14.95 15.71 5.43
CA VAL A 342 16.30 15.98 4.91
C VAL A 342 16.39 17.36 4.28
N LEU A 343 15.44 17.74 3.43
CA LEU A 343 15.41 19.06 2.80
C LEU A 343 15.33 20.19 3.83
N VAL A 344 14.43 20.06 4.81
CA VAL A 344 14.28 21.06 5.88
C VAL A 344 15.59 21.23 6.67
N ARG A 345 16.31 20.13 6.95
CA ARG A 345 17.62 20.21 7.64
C ARG A 345 18.68 20.90 6.79
N ILE A 346 18.75 20.57 5.50
CA ILE A 346 19.68 21.22 4.56
C ILE A 346 19.38 22.73 4.48
N PHE A 347 18.11 23.12 4.32
CA PHE A 347 17.72 24.53 4.27
C PHE A 347 18.01 25.28 5.57
N LYS A 348 17.78 24.66 6.73
CA LYS A 348 18.12 25.24 8.03
C LYS A 348 19.64 25.43 8.17
N ALA A 349 20.44 24.44 7.79
CA ALA A 349 21.91 24.55 7.82
C ALA A 349 22.43 25.65 6.90
N TYR A 350 21.83 25.80 5.71
CA TYR A 350 22.19 26.90 4.78
C TYR A 350 21.83 28.29 5.33
N ARG A 351 20.67 28.41 5.99
CA ARG A 351 20.19 29.69 6.56
C ARG A 351 21.03 30.14 7.76
N CYS A 352 21.57 29.20 8.54
CA CYS A 352 22.47 29.51 9.66
C CYS A 352 23.91 29.91 9.20
N GLN A 353 24.26 29.67 7.93
CA GLN A 353 25.58 30.01 7.38
C GLN A 353 25.60 31.34 6.61
N VAL A 354 24.47 32.01 6.42
CA VAL A 354 24.37 33.33 5.83
C VAL A 354 24.14 34.34 6.97
N PRO A 355 25.18 35.06 7.46
CA PRO A 355 24.94 36.21 8.32
C PRO A 355 24.19 37.26 7.50
N LEU A 356 23.12 37.82 8.08
CA LEU A 356 22.36 38.95 7.57
C LEU A 356 23.25 40.20 7.52
#